data_53d2a1772c605c27072157941b6419eb
#
_entry.id   53d2a1772c605c27072157941b6419eb
#
_cell.length_a   1.000
_cell.length_b   1.000
_cell.length_c   1.000
_cell.angle_alpha   90.00
_cell.angle_beta   90.00
_cell.angle_gamma   90.00
#
_symmetry.space_group_name_H-M   'P 1'
#
loop_
_entity.id
_entity.type
_entity.pdbx_description
1 polymer ?
#
loop_
_entity_poly.entity_id
_entity_poly.type
_entity_poly.pdbx_seq_one_letter_code
_entity_poly.pdbx_strand_id
1 'polypeptide(L)'
;MKGRIVPLTALTALLIGTGGLPARAQSFNPELTRGMQELGVWGGEGLVATTAFGGLTSPEAQGRTSAVLGLRYGRVLLVKDSLSLSYIGDLVPVEIQAGNVTRESDPLTPIARATVYGTGLAPLGLKASFGRARVKPFVSAAGGFLLFGRRVPLPAATKLTFTGDIDVGADLWTRASHAFTLGLKFHHISNAGTGDVNRGLNLFVLYGGVSFLR
;
A
#
# COMPACT_ATOMS: atom_id res chain seq x y z
N MET A 1 -30.89 -19.76 1.88
CA MET A 1 -30.62 -18.88 0.72
C MET A 1 -29.11 -18.92 0.44
N LYS A 2 -28.69 -19.50 -0.69
CA LYS A 2 -27.27 -19.62 -1.06
C LYS A 2 -26.79 -18.29 -1.63
N GLY A 3 -26.07 -17.49 -0.83
CA GLY A 3 -25.42 -16.26 -1.30
C GLY A 3 -24.31 -16.60 -2.29
N ARG A 4 -24.45 -16.17 -3.53
CA ARG A 4 -23.40 -16.24 -4.54
C ARG A 4 -22.24 -15.35 -4.10
N ILE A 5 -21.09 -15.96 -3.88
CA ILE A 5 -19.80 -15.27 -3.74
C ILE A 5 -19.45 -14.76 -5.14
N VAL A 6 -19.48 -13.45 -5.33
CA VAL A 6 -18.89 -12.81 -6.52
C VAL A 6 -17.41 -12.68 -6.22
N PRO A 7 -16.51 -13.33 -6.99
CA PRO A 7 -15.08 -13.14 -6.80
C PRO A 7 -14.71 -11.72 -7.26
N LEU A 8 -14.00 -10.99 -6.40
CA LEU A 8 -13.46 -9.65 -6.68
C LEU A 8 -12.21 -9.74 -7.60
N THR A 9 -12.29 -10.53 -8.66
CA THR A 9 -11.19 -10.76 -9.63
C THR A 9 -11.23 -9.81 -10.83
N ALA A 10 -11.88 -8.67 -10.74
CA ALA A 10 -12.15 -7.83 -11.90
C ALA A 10 -11.41 -6.47 -11.94
N LEU A 11 -10.30 -6.27 -11.22
CA LEU A 11 -9.60 -4.98 -11.29
C LEU A 11 -8.14 -5.04 -11.76
N THR A 12 -7.66 -6.16 -12.27
CA THR A 12 -6.25 -6.28 -12.71
C THR A 12 -6.06 -6.41 -14.23
N ALA A 13 -7.07 -6.15 -15.03
CA ALA A 13 -7.01 -6.30 -16.47
C ALA A 13 -7.23 -4.98 -17.22
N LEU A 14 -6.36 -4.00 -17.02
CA LEU A 14 -6.31 -2.89 -17.96
C LEU A 14 -4.87 -2.35 -18.04
N LEU A 15 -4.26 -2.57 -19.22
CA LEU A 15 -3.05 -1.96 -19.79
C LEU A 15 -1.97 -2.97 -20.23
N ILE A 16 -2.35 -3.93 -21.08
CA ILE A 16 -1.38 -4.49 -22.02
C ILE A 16 -1.87 -4.09 -23.42
N GLY A 17 -1.61 -2.84 -23.79
CA GLY A 17 -1.63 -2.43 -25.18
C GLY A 17 -0.40 -3.02 -25.87
N THR A 18 -0.60 -4.00 -26.77
CA THR A 18 0.43 -4.56 -27.65
C THR A 18 0.79 -3.53 -28.72
N GLY A 19 1.49 -2.48 -28.34
CA GLY A 19 2.23 -1.64 -29.26
C GLY A 19 3.59 -2.29 -29.50
N GLY A 20 3.85 -2.79 -30.71
CA GLY A 20 5.15 -3.36 -31.11
C GLY A 20 6.28 -2.41 -30.72
N LEU A 21 7.19 -2.87 -29.86
CA LEU A 21 8.37 -2.12 -29.46
C LEU A 21 9.33 -2.06 -30.66
N PRO A 22 9.72 -0.88 -31.15
CA PRO A 22 10.79 -0.79 -32.12
C PRO A 22 12.08 -1.26 -31.46
N ALA A 23 12.73 -2.25 -32.09
CA ALA A 23 14.00 -2.84 -31.66
C ALA A 23 15.17 -1.87 -31.90
N ARG A 24 15.26 -0.81 -31.14
CA ARG A 24 16.46 -0.06 -30.81
C ARG A 24 16.32 0.43 -29.37
N ALA A 25 16.64 -0.45 -28.42
CA ALA A 25 16.85 -0.03 -27.05
C ALA A 25 18.10 0.83 -27.00
N GLN A 26 17.97 2.13 -27.25
CA GLN A 26 18.95 3.11 -26.78
C GLN A 26 19.09 2.86 -25.29
N SER A 27 20.34 2.73 -24.81
CA SER A 27 20.64 2.56 -23.39
C SER A 27 20.24 3.84 -22.65
N PHE A 28 18.96 3.92 -22.27
CA PHE A 28 18.42 5.01 -21.47
C PHE A 28 18.66 4.69 -20.01
N ASN A 29 19.48 5.48 -19.35
CA ASN A 29 19.71 5.43 -17.90
C ASN A 29 19.05 6.66 -17.28
N PRO A 30 17.92 6.50 -16.56
CA PRO A 30 17.27 7.61 -15.89
C PRO A 30 18.14 8.09 -14.73
N GLU A 31 18.60 9.33 -14.77
CA GLU A 31 19.28 9.95 -13.65
C GLU A 31 18.29 10.67 -12.76
N LEU A 32 18.23 10.24 -11.50
CA LEU A 32 17.55 11.01 -10.47
C LEU A 32 18.44 12.18 -10.07
N THR A 33 17.86 13.37 -10.00
CA THR A 33 18.58 14.57 -9.55
C THR A 33 17.90 15.16 -8.32
N ARG A 34 18.68 15.78 -7.44
CA ARG A 34 18.15 16.44 -6.25
C ARG A 34 17.12 17.51 -6.64
N GLY A 35 15.98 17.50 -5.93
CA GLY A 35 14.87 18.41 -6.17
C GLY A 35 13.83 17.91 -7.16
N MET A 36 14.11 16.86 -7.93
CA MET A 36 13.15 16.21 -8.83
C MET A 36 11.90 15.78 -8.05
N GLN A 37 10.73 16.02 -8.63
CA GLN A 37 9.45 15.71 -8.01
C GLN A 37 8.81 14.50 -8.69
N GLU A 38 8.13 13.68 -7.91
CA GLU A 38 7.35 12.52 -8.35
C GLU A 38 5.88 12.77 -8.07
N LEU A 39 5.04 12.50 -9.08
CA LEU A 39 3.59 12.37 -8.91
C LEU A 39 3.21 10.97 -9.40
N GLY A 40 2.54 10.20 -8.57
CA GLY A 40 2.21 8.81 -8.88
C GLY A 40 0.82 8.40 -8.43
N VAL A 41 0.36 7.32 -9.05
CA VAL A 41 -0.84 6.58 -8.63
C VAL A 41 -0.41 5.13 -8.42
N TRP A 42 -0.84 4.55 -7.33
CA TRP A 42 -0.57 3.15 -7.02
C TRP A 42 -1.79 2.49 -6.39
N GLY A 43 -1.89 1.18 -6.53
CA GLY A 43 -2.94 0.40 -5.90
C GLY A 43 -2.51 -1.03 -5.69
N GLY A 44 -3.12 -1.69 -4.73
CA GLY A 44 -2.77 -3.05 -4.38
C GLY A 44 -3.83 -3.78 -3.57
N GLU A 45 -3.60 -5.08 -3.42
CA GLU A 45 -4.42 -5.96 -2.61
C GLU A 45 -3.58 -6.56 -1.48
N GLY A 46 -4.16 -6.62 -0.28
CA GLY A 46 -3.53 -7.09 0.93
C GLY A 46 -4.21 -8.30 1.53
N LEU A 47 -3.39 -9.21 2.04
CA LEU A 47 -3.80 -10.34 2.86
C LEU A 47 -3.27 -10.16 4.28
N VAL A 48 -4.04 -10.59 5.27
CA VAL A 48 -3.58 -10.54 6.66
C VAL A 48 -2.38 -11.45 6.85
N ALA A 49 -1.32 -10.90 7.43
CA ALA A 49 -0.01 -11.51 7.42
C ALA A 49 0.39 -12.16 8.73
N THR A 50 0.24 -11.45 9.86
CA THR A 50 0.88 -11.87 11.10
C THR A 50 0.27 -11.18 12.33
N THR A 51 0.52 -11.78 13.51
CA THR A 51 0.19 -11.21 14.81
C THR A 51 1.27 -10.27 15.35
N ALA A 52 2.36 -10.01 14.62
CA ALA A 52 3.39 -9.07 15.02
C ALA A 52 2.78 -7.69 15.37
N PHE A 53 3.44 -6.95 16.24
CA PHE A 53 2.99 -5.61 16.68
C PHE A 53 1.54 -5.57 17.21
N GLY A 54 1.09 -6.63 17.90
CA GLY A 54 -0.27 -6.71 18.42
C GLY A 54 -1.36 -6.96 17.39
N GLY A 55 -1.00 -7.49 16.22
CA GLY A 55 -1.95 -7.83 15.16
C GLY A 55 -2.98 -8.89 15.57
N LEU A 56 -4.07 -8.97 14.81
CA LEU A 56 -5.12 -9.95 15.00
C LEU A 56 -4.59 -11.37 15.03
N THR A 57 -5.15 -12.21 15.87
CA THR A 57 -4.88 -13.65 15.90
C THR A 57 -5.40 -14.34 14.63
N SER A 58 -4.93 -15.56 14.34
CA SER A 58 -5.37 -16.27 13.14
C SER A 58 -6.90 -16.42 12.99
N PRO A 59 -7.68 -16.75 14.03
CA PRO A 59 -9.14 -16.81 13.90
C PRO A 59 -9.78 -15.46 13.58
N GLU A 60 -9.30 -14.36 14.20
CA GLU A 60 -9.79 -12.99 13.97
C GLU A 60 -9.42 -12.47 12.58
N ALA A 61 -8.25 -12.90 12.09
CA ALA A 61 -7.70 -12.50 10.79
C ALA A 61 -8.32 -13.28 9.62
N GLN A 62 -8.89 -14.45 9.88
CA GLN A 62 -9.36 -15.37 8.85
C GLN A 62 -10.36 -14.71 7.89
N GLY A 63 -10.08 -14.83 6.59
CA GLY A 63 -10.93 -14.30 5.54
C GLY A 63 -10.93 -12.77 5.43
N ARG A 64 -10.02 -12.06 6.09
CA ARG A 64 -9.85 -10.60 5.90
C ARG A 64 -8.97 -10.33 4.71
N THR A 65 -9.40 -9.36 3.90
CA THR A 65 -8.66 -8.84 2.75
C THR A 65 -8.73 -7.32 2.76
N SER A 66 -7.76 -6.68 2.12
CA SER A 66 -7.73 -5.24 1.92
C SER A 66 -7.47 -4.92 0.46
N ALA A 67 -8.02 -3.82 -0.02
CA ALA A 67 -7.61 -3.20 -1.28
C ALA A 67 -7.38 -1.72 -1.02
N VAL A 68 -6.33 -1.16 -1.59
CA VAL A 68 -5.92 0.22 -1.35
C VAL A 68 -5.57 0.91 -2.67
N LEU A 69 -5.92 2.20 -2.76
CA LEU A 69 -5.52 3.11 -3.82
C LEU A 69 -4.82 4.30 -3.18
N GLY A 70 -3.68 4.71 -3.72
CA GLY A 70 -2.89 5.84 -3.25
C GLY A 70 -2.50 6.79 -4.37
N LEU A 71 -2.45 8.07 -4.04
CA LEU A 71 -1.87 9.12 -4.86
C LEU A 71 -0.59 9.58 -4.17
N ARG A 72 0.56 9.40 -4.82
CA ARG A 72 1.88 9.68 -4.26
C ARG A 72 2.42 11.02 -4.74
N TYR A 73 2.92 11.80 -3.80
CA TYR A 73 3.88 12.85 -4.05
C TYR A 73 5.23 12.43 -3.51
N GLY A 74 6.29 12.65 -4.30
CA GLY A 74 7.67 12.42 -3.88
C GLY A 74 8.58 13.59 -4.24
N ARG A 75 9.70 13.70 -3.53
CA ARG A 75 10.77 14.65 -3.85
C ARG A 75 12.13 14.06 -3.53
N VAL A 76 13.01 14.06 -4.51
CA VAL A 76 14.41 13.62 -4.33
C VAL A 76 15.15 14.60 -3.43
N LEU A 77 15.61 14.14 -2.28
CA LEU A 77 16.32 14.94 -1.28
C LEU A 77 17.82 14.88 -1.46
N LEU A 78 18.33 13.69 -1.78
CA LEU A 78 19.75 13.41 -1.90
C LEU A 78 20.00 12.40 -3.01
N VAL A 79 21.08 12.62 -3.77
CA VAL A 79 21.64 11.63 -4.69
C VAL A 79 23.14 11.54 -4.41
N LYS A 80 23.61 10.33 -4.17
CA LYS A 80 25.03 10.04 -3.96
C LYS A 80 25.36 8.71 -4.64
N ASP A 81 26.24 8.74 -5.62
CA ASP A 81 26.64 7.59 -6.42
C ASP A 81 25.45 6.83 -7.03
N SER A 82 25.16 5.64 -6.55
CA SER A 82 24.03 4.79 -6.99
C SER A 82 22.85 4.81 -6.01
N LEU A 83 22.90 5.66 -4.99
CA LEU A 83 21.85 5.79 -3.97
C LEU A 83 21.11 7.11 -4.17
N SER A 84 19.79 7.07 -4.16
CA SER A 84 18.96 8.26 -4.01
C SER A 84 18.02 8.11 -2.81
N LEU A 85 17.85 9.19 -2.06
CA LEU A 85 16.90 9.28 -0.95
C LEU A 85 15.83 10.28 -1.33
N SER A 86 14.59 9.88 -1.23
CA SER A 86 13.42 10.72 -1.55
C SER A 86 12.47 10.78 -0.35
N TYR A 87 11.91 11.94 -0.11
CA TYR A 87 10.67 12.08 0.64
C TYR A 87 9.52 11.50 -0.18
N ILE A 88 8.58 10.82 0.45
CA ILE A 88 7.32 10.38 -0.13
C ILE A 88 6.17 10.71 0.82
N GLY A 89 5.03 11.07 0.24
CA GLY A 89 3.77 11.22 0.97
C GLY A 89 2.63 10.73 0.10
N ASP A 90 1.71 9.99 0.71
CA ASP A 90 0.57 9.40 0.03
C ASP A 90 -0.75 9.99 0.55
N LEU A 91 -1.62 10.41 -0.37
CA LEU A 91 -3.04 10.53 -0.12
C LEU A 91 -3.67 9.16 -0.43
N VAL A 92 -4.42 8.61 0.50
CA VAL A 92 -5.17 7.36 0.34
C VAL A 92 -6.66 7.71 0.17
N PRO A 93 -7.15 7.93 -1.06
CA PRO A 93 -8.55 8.27 -1.29
C PRO A 93 -9.49 7.14 -0.89
N VAL A 94 -9.02 5.89 -1.01
CA VAL A 94 -9.81 4.74 -0.59
C VAL A 94 -8.95 3.59 -0.11
N GLU A 95 -9.32 3.05 1.04
CA GLU A 95 -8.92 1.74 1.51
C GLU A 95 -10.17 0.93 1.84
N ILE A 96 -10.24 -0.29 1.34
CA ILE A 96 -11.35 -1.21 1.52
C ILE A 96 -10.88 -2.35 2.41
N GLN A 97 -11.56 -2.55 3.53
CA GLN A 97 -11.32 -3.68 4.43
C GLN A 97 -12.53 -4.59 4.37
N ALA A 98 -12.36 -5.84 3.95
CA ALA A 98 -13.42 -6.86 3.94
C ALA A 98 -13.02 -8.02 4.85
N GLY A 99 -13.94 -8.45 5.71
CA GLY A 99 -13.63 -9.55 6.63
C GLY A 99 -14.76 -9.95 7.53
N ASN A 100 -14.48 -10.95 8.36
CA ASN A 100 -15.40 -11.44 9.36
C ASN A 100 -15.60 -10.41 10.48
N VAL A 101 -16.84 -10.27 10.92
CA VAL A 101 -17.21 -9.53 12.11
C VAL A 101 -17.51 -10.56 13.21
N THR A 102 -16.86 -10.41 14.36
CA THR A 102 -17.04 -11.24 15.54
C THR A 102 -17.61 -10.41 16.68
N ARG A 103 -18.10 -11.05 17.74
CA ARG A 103 -18.43 -10.37 19.00
C ARG A 103 -17.19 -10.21 19.84
N GLU A 104 -17.14 -9.16 20.66
CA GLU A 104 -16.04 -8.97 21.61
C GLU A 104 -15.96 -10.11 22.63
N SER A 105 -17.14 -10.63 23.05
CA SER A 105 -17.24 -11.78 23.97
C SER A 105 -16.91 -13.13 23.34
N ASP A 106 -16.87 -13.20 22.00
CA ASP A 106 -16.57 -14.43 21.25
C ASP A 106 -15.85 -14.04 19.93
N PRO A 107 -14.55 -13.76 19.98
CA PRO A 107 -13.79 -13.36 18.80
C PRO A 107 -13.52 -14.52 17.83
N LEU A 108 -13.83 -15.75 18.20
CA LEU A 108 -13.58 -16.93 17.37
C LEU A 108 -14.76 -17.27 16.46
N THR A 109 -15.97 -16.83 16.79
CA THR A 109 -17.18 -17.15 16.03
C THR A 109 -17.63 -15.99 15.16
N PRO A 110 -17.44 -16.06 13.83
CA PRO A 110 -17.96 -15.05 12.92
C PRO A 110 -19.47 -14.98 12.94
N ILE A 111 -20.01 -13.78 13.13
CA ILE A 111 -21.47 -13.54 13.09
C ILE A 111 -21.94 -12.93 11.77
N ALA A 112 -21.03 -12.31 11.01
CA ALA A 112 -21.29 -11.68 9.72
C ALA A 112 -19.99 -11.45 8.93
N ARG A 113 -20.11 -11.05 7.68
CA ARG A 113 -19.03 -10.38 6.91
C ARG A 113 -19.42 -8.93 6.70
N ALA A 114 -18.44 -8.05 6.77
CA ALA A 114 -18.63 -6.64 6.49
C ALA A 114 -17.50 -6.11 5.62
N THR A 115 -17.85 -5.12 4.82
CA THR A 115 -16.89 -4.29 4.09
C THR A 115 -16.91 -2.89 4.70
N VAL A 116 -15.74 -2.36 4.96
CA VAL A 116 -15.56 -1.03 5.54
C VAL A 116 -14.65 -0.23 4.63
N TYR A 117 -15.00 1.01 4.38
CA TYR A 117 -14.24 1.95 3.56
C TYR A 117 -13.56 2.95 4.46
N GLY A 118 -12.31 3.27 4.13
CA GLY A 118 -11.50 4.27 4.79
C GLY A 118 -10.85 5.21 3.78
N THR A 119 -10.41 6.36 4.28
CA THR A 119 -9.60 7.34 3.55
C THR A 119 -8.58 7.93 4.49
N GLY A 120 -7.47 8.45 3.98
CA GLY A 120 -6.46 9.03 4.85
C GLY A 120 -5.23 9.58 4.14
N LEU A 121 -4.20 9.77 4.93
CA LEU A 121 -2.92 10.34 4.52
C LEU A 121 -1.77 9.57 5.17
N ALA A 122 -0.70 9.37 4.42
CA ALA A 122 0.60 8.94 4.93
C ALA A 122 1.65 10.01 4.57
N PRO A 123 1.69 11.13 5.33
CA PRO A 123 2.51 12.29 4.97
C PRO A 123 3.98 12.14 5.31
N LEU A 124 4.35 11.15 6.10
CA LEU A 124 5.72 10.96 6.61
C LEU A 124 6.31 9.70 5.98
N GLY A 125 7.09 9.87 4.93
CA GLY A 125 7.74 8.73 4.30
C GLY A 125 9.10 9.06 3.69
N LEU A 126 9.95 8.03 3.64
CA LEU A 126 11.26 8.06 2.99
C LEU A 126 11.41 6.83 2.10
N LYS A 127 11.97 7.03 0.91
CA LYS A 127 12.29 5.98 -0.07
C LYS A 127 13.76 6.06 -0.44
N ALA A 128 14.48 4.98 -0.24
CA ALA A 128 15.86 4.80 -0.72
C ALA A 128 15.84 3.92 -1.97
N SER A 129 16.28 4.47 -3.11
CA SER A 129 16.36 3.75 -4.39
C SER A 129 17.82 3.53 -4.76
N PHE A 130 18.12 2.37 -5.36
CA PHE A 130 19.46 1.89 -5.61
C PHE A 130 19.70 1.66 -7.11
N GLY A 131 20.96 1.92 -7.55
CA GLY A 131 21.39 1.66 -8.90
C GLY A 131 21.17 2.83 -9.87
N ARG A 132 21.83 2.73 -11.04
CA ARG A 132 21.75 3.70 -12.13
C ARG A 132 20.99 3.14 -13.34
N ALA A 133 20.67 1.85 -13.33
CA ALA A 133 19.98 1.18 -14.43
C ALA A 133 18.50 1.59 -14.52
N ARG A 134 17.83 1.13 -15.57
CA ARG A 134 16.39 1.34 -15.80
C ARG A 134 15.53 0.73 -14.71
N VAL A 135 15.98 -0.37 -14.11
CA VAL A 135 15.34 -0.99 -12.94
C VAL A 135 16.06 -0.49 -11.70
N LYS A 136 15.36 0.20 -10.82
CA LYS A 136 15.87 0.70 -9.55
C LYS A 136 15.16 0.00 -8.40
N PRO A 137 15.79 -0.97 -7.75
CA PRO A 137 15.30 -1.51 -6.50
C PRO A 137 15.17 -0.40 -5.45
N PHE A 138 14.20 -0.53 -4.55
CA PHE A 138 14.01 0.41 -3.46
C PHE A 138 13.57 -0.28 -2.18
N VAL A 139 13.80 0.41 -1.08
CA VAL A 139 13.13 0.20 0.21
C VAL A 139 12.50 1.51 0.63
N SER A 140 11.36 1.46 1.29
CA SER A 140 10.72 2.66 1.84
C SER A 140 10.05 2.38 3.17
N ALA A 141 9.86 3.45 3.95
CA ALA A 141 9.05 3.43 5.14
C ALA A 141 8.15 4.67 5.16
N ALA A 142 6.91 4.51 5.61
CA ALA A 142 5.96 5.60 5.72
C ALA A 142 5.08 5.46 6.95
N GLY A 143 4.53 6.58 7.40
CA GLY A 143 3.59 6.63 8.50
C GLY A 143 2.47 7.62 8.24
N GLY A 144 1.29 7.28 8.74
CA GLY A 144 0.11 8.07 8.49
C GLY A 144 -1.10 7.70 9.35
N PHE A 145 -2.27 8.04 8.85
CA PHE A 145 -3.54 7.72 9.49
C PHE A 145 -4.64 7.46 8.45
N LEU A 146 -5.62 6.67 8.86
CA LEU A 146 -6.83 6.35 8.10
C LEU A 146 -8.06 6.62 8.96
N LEU A 147 -9.10 7.16 8.35
CA LEU A 147 -10.41 7.32 8.92
C LEU A 147 -11.38 6.37 8.22
N PHE A 148 -11.90 5.41 8.95
CA PHE A 148 -12.86 4.43 8.44
C PHE A 148 -14.31 4.83 8.76
N GLY A 149 -15.26 4.43 7.91
CA GLY A 149 -16.68 4.64 8.13
C GLY A 149 -17.24 3.88 9.35
N ARG A 150 -16.55 2.81 9.75
CA ARG A 150 -16.84 2.01 10.96
C ARG A 150 -15.54 1.75 11.73
N ARG A 151 -15.65 1.26 12.96
CA ARG A 151 -14.51 0.84 13.79
C ARG A 151 -13.78 -0.34 13.16
N VAL A 152 -12.46 -0.30 13.13
CA VAL A 152 -11.57 -1.29 12.52
C VAL A 152 -10.39 -1.55 13.45
N PRO A 153 -9.93 -2.79 13.56
CA PRO A 153 -10.39 -4.01 12.90
C PRO A 153 -11.56 -4.70 13.60
N LEU A 154 -11.88 -4.31 14.81
CA LEU A 154 -12.92 -4.89 15.67
C LEU A 154 -13.95 -3.85 16.09
N PRO A 155 -15.18 -4.25 16.51
CA PRO A 155 -16.19 -3.32 16.99
C PRO A 155 -15.77 -2.48 18.20
N ALA A 156 -14.88 -2.99 19.06
CA ALA A 156 -14.33 -2.28 20.23
C ALA A 156 -13.16 -1.34 19.89
N ALA A 157 -12.64 -1.36 18.66
CA ALA A 157 -11.58 -0.47 18.21
C ALA A 157 -12.08 0.95 17.89
N THR A 158 -11.33 1.73 17.12
CA THR A 158 -11.68 3.10 16.73
C THR A 158 -11.93 3.22 15.23
N LYS A 159 -12.53 4.33 14.79
CA LYS A 159 -12.64 4.68 13.36
C LYS A 159 -11.35 5.32 12.85
N LEU A 160 -10.71 6.15 13.67
CA LEU A 160 -9.41 6.71 13.36
C LEU A 160 -8.34 5.68 13.73
N THR A 161 -7.48 5.38 12.78
CA THR A 161 -6.35 4.47 12.93
C THR A 161 -5.08 5.11 12.43
N PHE A 162 -3.94 4.67 12.96
CA PHE A 162 -2.62 5.06 12.49
C PHE A 162 -2.03 3.94 11.65
N THR A 163 -1.22 4.31 10.67
CA THR A 163 -0.55 3.36 9.78
C THR A 163 0.96 3.46 9.89
N GLY A 164 1.60 2.31 9.75
CA GLY A 164 3.05 2.19 9.60
C GLY A 164 3.35 1.21 8.47
N ASP A 165 4.11 1.68 7.48
CA ASP A 165 4.42 0.94 6.27
C ASP A 165 5.91 0.70 6.14
N ILE A 166 6.27 -0.49 5.68
CA ILE A 166 7.62 -0.81 5.19
C ILE A 166 7.45 -1.49 3.83
N ASP A 167 8.08 -0.94 2.80
CA ASP A 167 7.95 -1.43 1.43
C ASP A 167 9.31 -1.88 0.88
N VAL A 168 9.26 -2.91 0.05
CA VAL A 168 10.36 -3.29 -0.84
C VAL A 168 9.82 -3.43 -2.27
N GLY A 169 10.60 -3.03 -3.26
CA GLY A 169 10.13 -3.12 -4.64
C GLY A 169 11.15 -2.65 -5.66
N ALA A 170 10.67 -2.40 -6.86
CA ALA A 170 11.48 -1.85 -7.94
C ALA A 170 10.67 -0.88 -8.80
N ASP A 171 11.33 0.20 -9.22
CA ASP A 171 10.83 1.11 -10.25
C ASP A 171 11.44 0.73 -11.59
N LEU A 172 10.60 0.44 -12.59
CA LEU A 172 10.98 0.23 -13.98
C LEU A 172 10.78 1.53 -14.76
N TRP A 173 11.85 2.20 -15.10
CA TRP A 173 11.83 3.41 -15.90
C TRP A 173 11.65 3.10 -17.38
N THR A 174 10.61 3.64 -17.97
CA THR A 174 10.32 3.47 -19.40
C THR A 174 10.77 4.67 -20.22
N ARG A 175 10.80 5.85 -19.59
CA ARG A 175 11.30 7.13 -20.15
C ARG A 175 11.96 7.94 -19.04
N ALA A 176 12.58 9.05 -19.38
CA ALA A 176 13.20 9.96 -18.40
C ALA A 176 12.26 10.43 -17.29
N SER A 177 10.97 10.51 -17.60
CA SER A 177 9.96 11.06 -16.71
C SER A 177 8.88 10.06 -16.28
N HIS A 178 8.99 8.77 -16.65
CA HIS A 178 7.93 7.78 -16.39
C HIS A 178 8.52 6.51 -15.80
N ALA A 179 7.96 6.05 -14.71
CA ALA A 179 8.29 4.77 -14.09
C ALA A 179 7.04 3.95 -13.79
N PHE A 180 7.17 2.64 -13.94
CA PHE A 180 6.24 1.67 -13.36
C PHE A 180 6.84 1.13 -12.08
N THR A 181 6.04 1.02 -11.04
CA THR A 181 6.44 0.48 -9.74
C THR A 181 5.76 -0.86 -9.53
N LEU A 182 6.52 -1.83 -8.99
CA LEU A 182 5.99 -3.05 -8.41
C LEU A 182 6.62 -3.23 -7.04
N GLY A 183 5.80 -3.49 -6.02
CA GLY A 183 6.30 -3.60 -4.65
C GLY A 183 5.45 -4.49 -3.76
N LEU A 184 6.05 -4.90 -2.66
CA LEU A 184 5.42 -5.56 -1.54
C LEU A 184 5.53 -4.64 -0.32
N LYS A 185 4.40 -4.34 0.29
CA LYS A 185 4.26 -3.46 1.44
C LYS A 185 3.82 -4.27 2.66
N PHE A 186 4.54 -4.17 3.75
CA PHE A 186 4.01 -4.50 5.07
C PHE A 186 3.24 -3.28 5.57
N HIS A 187 1.93 -3.43 5.77
CA HIS A 187 1.02 -2.36 6.16
C HIS A 187 0.43 -2.69 7.53
N HIS A 188 0.83 -1.93 8.53
CA HIS A 188 0.31 -2.03 9.89
C HIS A 188 -0.73 -0.95 10.14
N ILE A 189 -1.89 -1.36 10.66
CA ILE A 189 -2.98 -0.46 11.06
C ILE A 189 -3.29 -0.71 12.53
N SER A 190 -3.31 0.33 13.35
CA SER A 190 -3.72 0.25 14.76
C SER A 190 -4.27 1.59 15.24
N ASN A 191 -4.93 1.60 16.38
CA ASN A 191 -5.38 2.86 16.98
C ASN A 191 -4.36 3.50 17.92
N ALA A 192 -3.14 2.95 17.97
CA ALA A 192 -2.04 3.45 18.84
C ALA A 192 -2.45 3.62 20.31
N GLY A 193 -3.39 2.83 20.82
CA GLY A 193 -3.87 2.90 22.21
C GLY A 193 -4.86 4.04 22.49
N THR A 194 -5.43 4.68 21.46
CA THR A 194 -6.43 5.75 21.65
C THR A 194 -7.85 5.24 21.90
N GLY A 195 -8.07 3.93 21.93
CA GLY A 195 -9.34 3.28 22.26
C GLY A 195 -9.15 2.20 23.32
N ASP A 196 -10.27 1.64 23.79
CA ASP A 196 -10.28 0.62 24.84
C ASP A 196 -9.56 -0.67 24.42
N VAL A 197 -9.58 -0.98 23.13
CA VAL A 197 -8.92 -2.15 22.56
C VAL A 197 -8.00 -1.71 21.43
N ASN A 198 -6.71 -1.99 21.59
CA ASN A 198 -5.69 -1.74 20.55
C ASN A 198 -5.25 -3.06 19.91
N ARG A 199 -6.11 -3.65 19.07
CA ARG A 199 -5.76 -4.77 18.19
C ARG A 199 -5.34 -4.21 16.84
N GLY A 200 -4.10 -4.49 16.44
CA GLY A 200 -3.59 -4.10 15.12
C GLY A 200 -4.06 -5.04 14.01
N LEU A 201 -4.01 -4.56 12.79
CA LEU A 201 -4.18 -5.35 11.58
C LEU A 201 -2.90 -5.23 10.75
N ASN A 202 -2.27 -6.37 10.47
CA ASN A 202 -1.05 -6.42 9.66
C ASN A 202 -1.37 -7.07 8.31
N LEU A 203 -0.99 -6.43 7.24
CA LEU A 203 -1.25 -6.86 5.88
C LEU A 203 0.07 -6.93 5.09
N PHE A 204 0.22 -7.93 4.24
CA PHE A 204 1.12 -7.86 3.10
C PHE A 204 0.33 -7.43 1.88
N VAL A 205 0.65 -6.24 1.35
CA VAL A 205 -0.01 -5.64 0.19
C VAL A 205 0.93 -5.78 -1.01
N LEU A 206 0.54 -6.57 -2.01
CA LEU A 206 1.17 -6.54 -3.31
C LEU A 206 0.58 -5.37 -4.09
N TYR A 207 1.41 -4.44 -4.56
CA TYR A 207 0.95 -3.25 -5.24
C TYR A 207 1.74 -2.94 -6.51
N GLY A 208 1.07 -2.26 -7.43
CA GLY A 208 1.66 -1.69 -8.63
C GLY A 208 1.28 -0.23 -8.80
N GLY A 209 2.10 0.51 -9.54
CA GLY A 209 1.84 1.92 -9.76
C GLY A 209 2.53 2.50 -10.98
N VAL A 210 2.16 3.73 -11.29
CA VAL A 210 2.80 4.55 -12.33
C VAL A 210 3.17 5.90 -11.73
N SER A 211 4.35 6.39 -12.08
CA SER A 211 4.85 7.68 -11.61
C SER A 211 5.34 8.54 -12.76
N PHE A 212 5.13 9.83 -12.60
CA PHE A 212 5.64 10.90 -13.46
C PHE A 212 6.62 11.73 -12.66
N LEU A 213 7.83 11.92 -13.22
CA LEU A 213 8.90 12.68 -12.59
C LEU A 213 9.21 13.93 -13.42
N ARG A 214 9.50 15.02 -12.73
CA ARG A 214 9.84 16.32 -13.30
C ARG A 214 10.84 17.08 -12.44
#